data_22b46faf134ece9b0f903b1e84346f41
#
_entry.id   22b46faf134ece9b0f903b1e84346f41
#
_cell.length_a   1.000
_cell.length_b   1.000
_cell.length_c   1.000
_cell.angle_alpha   90.00
_cell.angle_beta   90.00
_cell.angle_gamma   90.00
#
_symmetry.space_group_name_H-M   'P 1'
#
loop_
_entity.id
_entity.type
_entity.pdbx_description
1 polymer ?
#
loop_
_entity_poly.entity_id
_entity_poly.type
_entity_poly.pdbx_seq_one_letter_code
_entity_poly.pdbx_strand_id
1 'polypeptide(L)'
;MAYDYYTVWALAAELREALLGRAISAANTRGEVLFIQSESCALLAECRREGTLRLLGRERKQAPVAQGEGAERYLAGARIIDVCVSGRDRVIHIKLERENQRGDRSYGALFFELLNNRVACALTSDRTGEILGAWGGQERIRAGQVYVAPRGSNRFLPGVDTESAFIEHVSRSDLAKLGETCRRLWVGLDRQQMEEVFYRSGLEPEMECNRANLSAIWGAGEAMFREAQERVGYAYFLKSRWHFSGVLPRRLFQGEPIERAASISAAVSYTARENGQAERARRQRDGLHQLLRRELKSSRKKLTAMRADLKEIEKASEWERKGHIILAQIDAIPIACEEIELQDVFDPAGIRTCPVKLNPQLTAAENAAIFLKKAQKLRRRETLLPQRIEREELLEKELAEREFRLANTTDEEVREIEEWLENRGIKGKKSGGISSRNGKRQDGPHARPRQYITRDGWTVLAGRNNKENDILTHKMAAQNDIWFHAHGYPGSHVILRRDGRKEEPSKQSIEDAAGVAAFWSKGKSAKKVSVVYTLAKYVNKPKGGAPGQAIMKREKTIIVEPNVLPTLN
;
A
#
# COMPACT_ATOMS: atom_id res chain seq x y z
N MET A 1 9.42 -17.33 -7.60
CA MET A 1 10.81 -17.80 -7.77
C MET A 1 11.05 -18.91 -6.79
N ALA A 2 11.49 -20.07 -7.24
CA ALA A 2 11.78 -21.19 -6.33
C ALA A 2 13.27 -21.47 -6.36
N TYR A 3 13.88 -21.64 -5.21
CA TYR A 3 15.21 -22.17 -5.09
C TYR A 3 15.14 -23.69 -5.25
N ASP A 4 15.72 -24.24 -6.30
CA ASP A 4 15.96 -25.68 -6.41
C ASP A 4 17.21 -26.08 -5.60
N TYR A 5 17.41 -27.39 -5.42
CA TYR A 5 18.52 -27.86 -4.59
C TYR A 5 19.91 -27.51 -5.17
N TYR A 6 20.09 -27.62 -6.48
CA TYR A 6 21.37 -27.31 -7.15
C TYR A 6 21.71 -25.84 -7.00
N THR A 7 20.72 -24.96 -7.17
CA THR A 7 20.89 -23.52 -6.96
C THR A 7 21.22 -23.20 -5.48
N VAL A 8 20.55 -23.85 -4.51
CA VAL A 8 20.85 -23.66 -3.08
C VAL A 8 22.25 -24.15 -2.75
N TRP A 9 22.66 -25.28 -3.31
CA TRP A 9 24.01 -25.82 -3.12
C TRP A 9 25.08 -24.87 -3.66
N ALA A 10 24.90 -24.40 -4.90
CA ALA A 10 25.81 -23.45 -5.53
C ALA A 10 25.88 -22.11 -4.77
N LEU A 11 24.73 -21.61 -4.31
CA LEU A 11 24.67 -20.40 -3.48
C LEU A 11 25.38 -20.60 -2.14
N ALA A 12 25.20 -21.74 -1.48
CA ALA A 12 25.90 -22.02 -0.23
C ALA A 12 27.43 -22.06 -0.42
N ALA A 13 27.90 -22.63 -1.52
CA ALA A 13 29.32 -22.64 -1.88
C ALA A 13 29.86 -21.22 -2.15
N GLU A 14 29.11 -20.37 -2.87
CA GLU A 14 29.42 -18.95 -3.07
C GLU A 14 29.46 -18.17 -1.74
N LEU A 15 28.48 -18.37 -0.87
CA LEU A 15 28.43 -17.75 0.45
C LEU A 15 29.61 -18.20 1.32
N ARG A 16 29.97 -19.49 1.27
CA ARG A 16 31.12 -20.03 2.00
C ARG A 16 32.42 -19.35 1.58
N GLU A 17 32.70 -19.24 0.31
CA GLU A 17 33.90 -18.56 -0.21
C GLU A 17 33.95 -17.09 0.20
N ALA A 18 32.81 -16.39 0.14
CA ALA A 18 32.74 -14.97 0.44
C ALA A 18 32.78 -14.64 1.94
N LEU A 19 32.25 -15.52 2.80
CA LEU A 19 31.99 -15.20 4.21
C LEU A 19 32.81 -16.00 5.22
N LEU A 20 33.36 -17.15 4.85
CA LEU A 20 34.12 -18.01 5.79
C LEU A 20 35.26 -17.26 6.44
N GLY A 21 35.37 -17.37 7.78
CA GLY A 21 36.40 -16.73 8.58
C GLY A 21 36.22 -15.23 8.83
N ARG A 22 35.19 -14.60 8.20
CA ARG A 22 34.97 -13.16 8.34
C ARG A 22 34.11 -12.81 9.54
N ALA A 23 34.38 -11.64 10.11
CA ALA A 23 33.55 -11.07 11.16
C ALA A 23 32.35 -10.32 10.57
N ILE A 24 31.23 -10.39 11.27
CA ILE A 24 30.04 -9.59 10.98
C ILE A 24 30.23 -8.23 11.66
N SER A 25 30.43 -7.18 10.86
CA SER A 25 30.62 -5.81 11.34
C SER A 25 29.31 -5.15 11.80
N ALA A 26 28.20 -5.46 11.12
CA ALA A 26 26.89 -4.96 11.47
C ALA A 26 25.79 -5.90 10.96
N ALA A 27 24.66 -5.90 11.66
CA ALA A 27 23.45 -6.55 11.20
C ALA A 27 22.24 -5.68 11.54
N ASN A 28 21.29 -5.64 10.64
CA ASN A 28 20.08 -4.87 10.88
C ASN A 28 18.88 -5.48 10.14
N THR A 29 17.67 -5.18 10.63
CA THR A 29 16.41 -5.62 10.03
C THR A 29 15.54 -4.44 9.66
N ARG A 30 15.00 -4.45 8.45
CA ARG A 30 13.98 -3.49 8.01
C ARG A 30 12.77 -4.23 7.46
N GLY A 31 11.73 -4.36 8.29
CA GLY A 31 10.57 -5.20 7.97
C GLY A 31 10.97 -6.66 7.82
N GLU A 32 10.72 -7.25 6.65
CA GLU A 32 11.07 -8.65 6.34
C GLU A 32 12.47 -8.80 5.70
N VAL A 33 13.30 -7.76 5.71
CA VAL A 33 14.64 -7.78 5.11
C VAL A 33 15.69 -7.81 6.20
N LEU A 34 16.47 -8.89 6.26
CA LEU A 34 17.66 -9.02 7.11
C LEU A 34 18.89 -8.67 6.27
N PHE A 35 19.69 -7.76 6.78
CA PHE A 35 20.95 -7.32 6.19
C PHE A 35 22.09 -7.63 7.14
N ILE A 36 23.14 -8.32 6.66
CA ILE A 36 24.31 -8.70 7.43
C ILE A 36 25.55 -8.18 6.69
N GLN A 37 26.29 -7.28 7.31
CA GLN A 37 27.48 -6.66 6.75
C GLN A 37 28.72 -7.38 7.24
N SER A 38 29.63 -7.73 6.33
CA SER A 38 31.01 -8.12 6.63
C SER A 38 32.00 -7.10 6.03
N GLU A 39 33.29 -7.29 6.23
CA GLU A 39 34.33 -6.36 5.76
C GLU A 39 34.31 -6.12 4.24
N SER A 40 34.03 -7.14 3.44
CA SER A 40 34.15 -7.10 1.98
C SER A 40 32.84 -7.20 1.21
N CYS A 41 31.79 -7.70 1.85
CA CYS A 41 30.48 -7.91 1.20
C CYS A 41 29.36 -7.84 2.23
N ALA A 42 28.13 -7.87 1.75
CA ALA A 42 26.95 -7.96 2.59
C ALA A 42 26.06 -9.10 2.13
N LEU A 43 25.42 -9.78 3.08
CA LEU A 43 24.37 -10.75 2.83
C LEU A 43 23.02 -10.06 2.99
N LEU A 44 22.17 -10.15 1.98
CA LEU A 44 20.80 -9.66 1.98
C LEU A 44 19.83 -10.84 1.93
N ALA A 45 18.93 -10.91 2.89
CA ALA A 45 17.84 -11.87 2.92
C ALA A 45 16.49 -11.15 2.97
N GLU A 46 15.69 -11.28 1.93
CA GLU A 46 14.29 -10.85 1.91
C GLU A 46 13.44 -12.01 2.45
N CYS A 47 13.19 -12.02 3.76
CA CYS A 47 12.53 -13.14 4.45
C CYS A 47 11.02 -13.09 4.27
N ARG A 48 10.54 -13.42 3.07
CA ARG A 48 9.13 -13.37 2.67
C ARG A 48 8.82 -14.38 1.56
N ARG A 49 7.54 -14.47 1.20
CA ARG A 49 7.14 -15.18 -0.02
C ARG A 49 7.77 -14.50 -1.24
N GLU A 50 8.31 -15.29 -2.16
CA GLU A 50 9.09 -14.82 -3.32
C GLU A 50 10.29 -13.93 -2.95
N GLY A 51 10.77 -14.07 -1.71
CA GLY A 51 11.95 -13.38 -1.25
C GLY A 51 13.25 -13.95 -1.84
N THR A 52 14.35 -13.25 -1.60
CA THR A 52 15.67 -13.63 -2.13
C THR A 52 16.73 -13.66 -1.04
N LEU A 53 17.72 -14.54 -1.22
CA LEU A 53 18.96 -14.60 -0.43
C LEU A 53 20.13 -14.43 -1.40
N ARG A 54 20.98 -13.43 -1.19
CA ARG A 54 22.09 -13.11 -2.09
C ARG A 54 23.19 -12.28 -1.43
N LEU A 55 24.40 -12.35 -1.99
CA LEU A 55 25.49 -11.43 -1.66
C LEU A 55 25.33 -10.11 -2.43
N LEU A 56 25.78 -9.04 -1.79
CA LEU A 56 25.93 -7.71 -2.38
C LEU A 56 27.40 -7.32 -2.32
N GLY A 57 27.97 -6.81 -3.42
CA GLY A 57 29.33 -6.30 -3.47
C GLY A 57 29.52 -5.01 -2.66
N ARG A 58 30.78 -4.59 -2.51
CA ARG A 58 31.21 -3.40 -1.72
C ARG A 58 30.55 -2.08 -2.09
N GLU A 59 30.13 -1.91 -3.33
CA GLU A 59 29.61 -0.62 -3.85
C GLU A 59 28.24 -0.18 -3.26
N ARG A 60 27.51 -1.09 -2.64
CA ARG A 60 26.21 -0.79 -2.01
C ARG A 60 26.33 -0.61 -0.49
N LYS A 61 27.16 0.35 -0.06
CA LYS A 61 27.25 0.79 1.33
C LYS A 61 26.06 1.62 1.82
N GLN A 62 24.83 1.21 1.52
CA GLN A 62 23.64 1.91 2.00
C GLN A 62 22.72 0.96 2.77
N ALA A 63 23.18 0.45 3.88
CA ALA A 63 22.28 0.15 4.97
C ALA A 63 22.37 1.28 5.99
N PRO A 64 21.28 1.85 6.49
CA PRO A 64 21.35 2.77 7.62
C PRO A 64 21.94 2.01 8.82
N VAL A 65 23.05 2.51 9.34
CA VAL A 65 23.74 2.00 10.52
C VAL A 65 22.92 2.41 11.74
N ALA A 66 21.79 1.76 11.97
CA ALA A 66 21.20 1.69 13.28
C ALA A 66 21.50 0.27 13.78
N GLN A 67 22.25 0.14 14.87
CA GLN A 67 22.36 -1.14 15.58
C GLN A 67 20.94 -1.53 15.99
N GLY A 68 20.43 -2.64 15.44
CA GLY A 68 19.09 -3.13 15.76
C GLY A 68 19.02 -3.47 17.26
N GLU A 69 17.96 -3.03 17.90
CA GLU A 69 17.69 -3.36 19.32
C GLU A 69 17.20 -4.81 19.49
N GLY A 70 17.00 -5.53 18.37
CA GLY A 70 16.47 -6.89 18.32
C GLY A 70 17.51 -8.00 18.37
N ALA A 71 17.17 -9.14 17.75
CA ALA A 71 18.03 -10.33 17.67
C ALA A 71 19.33 -10.08 16.89
N GLU A 72 19.39 -9.04 16.06
CA GLU A 72 20.55 -8.62 15.27
C GLU A 72 21.78 -8.31 16.14
N ARG A 73 21.56 -7.89 17.38
CA ARG A 73 22.65 -7.65 18.36
C ARG A 73 23.52 -8.90 18.63
N TYR A 74 22.96 -10.10 18.43
CA TYR A 74 23.72 -11.36 18.59
C TYR A 74 24.60 -11.66 17.37
N LEU A 75 24.36 -11.02 16.23
CA LEU A 75 25.13 -11.18 15.00
C LEU A 75 26.37 -10.27 14.97
N ALA A 76 26.25 -9.04 15.45
CA ALA A 76 27.36 -8.08 15.42
C ALA A 76 28.55 -8.59 16.26
N GLY A 77 29.76 -8.60 15.67
CA GLY A 77 30.98 -9.11 16.26
C GLY A 77 31.15 -10.62 16.17
N ALA A 78 30.16 -11.38 15.67
CA ALA A 78 30.29 -12.81 15.45
C ALA A 78 31.19 -13.09 14.23
N ARG A 79 31.98 -14.16 14.30
CA ARG A 79 32.78 -14.69 13.19
C ARG A 79 32.05 -15.84 12.53
N ILE A 80 32.01 -15.86 11.21
CA ILE A 80 31.43 -16.96 10.42
C ILE A 80 32.44 -18.09 10.33
N ILE A 81 32.15 -19.24 10.92
CA ILE A 81 33.09 -20.38 11.02
C ILE A 81 32.74 -21.50 10.05
N ASP A 82 31.53 -21.56 9.55
CA ASP A 82 31.11 -22.52 8.51
C ASP A 82 29.88 -22.03 7.73
N VAL A 83 29.77 -22.42 6.46
CA VAL A 83 28.59 -22.23 5.62
C VAL A 83 28.37 -23.51 4.81
N CYS A 84 27.22 -24.14 4.98
CA CYS A 84 26.88 -25.39 4.30
C CYS A 84 25.38 -25.52 4.05
N VAL A 85 25.00 -26.48 3.22
CA VAL A 85 23.59 -26.91 3.10
C VAL A 85 23.30 -27.88 4.22
N SER A 86 22.23 -27.64 4.97
CA SER A 86 21.82 -28.49 6.08
C SER A 86 21.01 -29.69 5.60
N GLY A 87 21.55 -30.87 5.75
CA GLY A 87 20.89 -32.10 5.37
C GLY A 87 20.65 -32.22 3.86
N ARG A 88 19.55 -32.90 3.49
CA ARG A 88 19.09 -33.09 2.11
C ARG A 88 17.87 -32.22 1.83
N ASP A 89 17.91 -30.96 2.24
CA ASP A 89 16.84 -29.99 1.96
C ASP A 89 17.45 -28.63 1.59
N ARG A 90 16.62 -27.71 1.15
CA ARG A 90 17.00 -26.37 0.69
C ARG A 90 17.15 -25.40 1.88
N VAL A 91 18.07 -25.74 2.77
CA VAL A 91 18.39 -24.96 3.97
C VAL A 91 19.88 -24.63 3.98
N ILE A 92 20.23 -23.36 3.98
CA ILE A 92 21.62 -22.92 4.17
C ILE A 92 21.82 -22.67 5.65
N HIS A 93 22.87 -23.28 6.18
CA HIS A 93 23.29 -23.19 7.57
C HIS A 93 24.60 -22.38 7.65
N ILE A 94 24.60 -21.29 8.38
CA ILE A 94 25.78 -20.46 8.67
C ILE A 94 26.08 -20.56 10.15
N LYS A 95 27.23 -21.17 10.51
CA LYS A 95 27.68 -21.29 11.89
C LYS A 95 28.45 -20.04 12.30
N LEU A 96 28.20 -19.59 13.51
CA LEU A 96 28.72 -18.37 14.09
C LEU A 96 29.48 -18.67 15.38
N GLU A 97 30.64 -18.04 15.55
CA GLU A 97 31.38 -18.01 16.80
C GLU A 97 31.46 -16.57 17.30
N ARG A 98 31.25 -16.35 18.57
CA ARG A 98 31.41 -15.06 19.24
C ARG A 98 32.26 -15.21 20.48
N GLU A 99 33.27 -14.36 20.61
CA GLU A 99 34.11 -14.26 21.80
C GLU A 99 33.69 -13.01 22.59
N ASN A 100 33.50 -13.17 23.90
CA ASN A 100 33.20 -12.05 24.77
C ASN A 100 34.52 -11.37 25.28
N GLN A 101 34.39 -10.26 25.99
CA GLN A 101 35.53 -9.51 26.51
C GLN A 101 36.40 -10.32 27.52
N ARG A 102 35.90 -11.43 28.03
CA ARG A 102 36.60 -12.33 28.96
C ARG A 102 37.27 -13.50 28.25
N GLY A 103 37.17 -13.59 26.92
CA GLY A 103 37.70 -14.71 26.15
C GLY A 103 36.76 -15.94 26.05
N ASP A 104 35.58 -15.89 26.67
CA ASP A 104 34.64 -17.01 26.56
C ASP A 104 33.99 -17.04 25.19
N ARG A 105 33.93 -18.22 24.59
CA ARG A 105 33.32 -18.43 23.27
C ARG A 105 31.91 -18.93 23.40
N SER A 106 31.04 -18.34 22.59
CA SER A 106 29.66 -18.76 22.37
C SER A 106 29.43 -19.04 20.90
N TYR A 107 28.61 -20.03 20.63
CA TYR A 107 28.30 -20.45 19.29
C TYR A 107 26.82 -20.21 19.01
N GLY A 108 26.50 -19.97 17.75
CA GLY A 108 25.13 -19.81 17.24
C GLY A 108 25.08 -20.18 15.79
N ALA A 109 23.87 -20.15 15.23
CA ALA A 109 23.68 -20.46 13.83
C ALA A 109 22.56 -19.66 13.20
N LEU A 110 22.73 -19.32 11.93
CA LEU A 110 21.67 -18.83 11.04
C LEU A 110 21.23 -19.97 10.12
N PHE A 111 19.93 -20.22 10.09
CA PHE A 111 19.30 -21.14 9.15
C PHE A 111 18.45 -20.36 8.17
N PHE A 112 18.83 -20.37 6.90
CA PHE A 112 18.02 -19.82 5.82
C PHE A 112 17.25 -20.93 5.13
N GLU A 113 15.94 -20.98 5.33
CA GLU A 113 15.07 -21.93 4.68
C GLU A 113 14.53 -21.34 3.38
N LEU A 114 14.86 -22.01 2.27
CA LEU A 114 14.50 -21.62 0.91
C LEU A 114 13.43 -22.56 0.37
N LEU A 115 12.32 -22.65 1.09
CA LEU A 115 11.26 -23.65 0.89
C LEU A 115 9.96 -23.02 0.41
N ASN A 116 9.18 -23.75 -0.38
CA ASN A 116 7.83 -23.35 -0.78
C ASN A 116 7.74 -21.93 -1.35
N ASN A 117 8.71 -21.56 -2.19
CA ASN A 117 8.82 -20.23 -2.79
C ASN A 117 8.89 -19.09 -1.74
N ARG A 118 9.49 -19.37 -0.59
CA ARG A 118 9.66 -18.44 0.52
C ARG A 118 11.10 -18.51 1.05
N VAL A 119 11.61 -17.37 1.47
CA VAL A 119 12.80 -17.28 2.29
C VAL A 119 12.36 -17.04 3.73
N ALA A 120 12.86 -17.85 4.66
CA ALA A 120 12.72 -17.63 6.09
C ALA A 120 14.08 -17.79 6.76
N CYS A 121 14.28 -17.11 7.88
CA CYS A 121 15.54 -17.17 8.63
C CYS A 121 15.27 -17.37 10.10
N ALA A 122 16.06 -18.25 10.73
CA ALA A 122 16.15 -18.44 12.17
C ALA A 122 17.59 -18.20 12.63
N LEU A 123 17.75 -17.39 13.67
CA LEU A 123 19.00 -17.28 14.43
C LEU A 123 18.85 -18.11 15.70
N THR A 124 19.74 -19.06 15.92
CA THR A 124 19.67 -19.96 17.09
C THR A 124 20.88 -19.84 17.98
N SER A 125 20.69 -20.19 19.26
CA SER A 125 21.76 -20.51 20.16
C SER A 125 22.21 -21.96 19.93
N ASP A 126 23.52 -22.21 19.82
CA ASP A 126 24.07 -23.56 19.64
C ASP A 126 23.89 -24.42 20.92
N ARG A 127 23.87 -23.78 22.07
CA ARG A 127 23.80 -24.43 23.38
C ARG A 127 22.46 -25.11 23.65
N THR A 128 21.37 -24.49 23.19
CA THR A 128 20.01 -24.94 23.45
C THR A 128 19.21 -25.21 22.18
N GLY A 129 19.71 -24.79 21.03
CA GLY A 129 18.95 -24.80 19.78
C GLY A 129 17.77 -23.80 19.77
N GLU A 130 17.68 -22.96 20.80
CA GLU A 130 16.60 -21.97 20.93
C GLU A 130 16.71 -20.88 19.88
N ILE A 131 15.61 -20.49 19.29
CA ILE A 131 15.50 -19.42 18.30
C ILE A 131 15.53 -18.06 19.02
N LEU A 132 16.64 -17.35 18.84
CA LEU A 132 16.85 -15.99 19.38
C LEU A 132 16.21 -14.91 18.49
N GLY A 133 16.10 -15.18 17.19
CA GLY A 133 15.51 -14.28 16.20
C GLY A 133 14.89 -15.06 15.04
N ALA A 134 13.77 -14.55 14.53
CA ALA A 134 13.01 -15.20 13.47
C ALA A 134 12.52 -14.17 12.45
N TRP A 135 12.69 -14.45 11.15
CA TRP A 135 12.26 -13.62 10.04
C TRP A 135 11.54 -14.48 9.00
N GLY A 136 10.48 -13.95 8.38
CA GLY A 136 9.73 -14.62 7.31
C GLY A 136 8.40 -15.25 7.72
N GLY A 137 7.94 -15.02 8.97
CA GLY A 137 6.56 -15.29 9.41
C GLY A 137 6.07 -16.72 9.30
N GLN A 138 6.91 -17.74 9.57
CA GLN A 138 6.49 -19.16 9.61
C GLN A 138 6.11 -19.57 11.05
N GLU A 139 5.04 -20.35 11.19
CA GLU A 139 4.57 -20.78 12.51
C GLU A 139 5.57 -21.60 13.30
N ARG A 140 6.39 -22.42 12.64
CA ARG A 140 7.41 -23.25 13.29
C ARG A 140 8.75 -22.54 13.53
N ILE A 141 8.93 -21.31 13.03
CA ILE A 141 10.13 -20.49 13.25
C ILE A 141 9.71 -19.27 14.06
N ARG A 142 9.70 -19.40 15.39
CA ARG A 142 9.35 -18.34 16.32
C ARG A 142 10.41 -18.22 17.41
N ALA A 143 10.73 -16.99 17.80
CA ALA A 143 11.65 -16.75 18.92
C ALA A 143 11.14 -17.42 20.20
N GLY A 144 12.06 -18.01 20.96
CA GLY A 144 11.78 -18.78 22.18
C GLY A 144 11.45 -20.26 21.96
N GLN A 145 11.29 -20.73 20.70
CA GLN A 145 11.12 -22.16 20.38
C GLN A 145 12.47 -22.78 20.01
N VAL A 146 12.58 -24.10 20.16
CA VAL A 146 13.74 -24.86 19.66
C VAL A 146 13.61 -25.00 18.15
N TYR A 147 14.67 -24.68 17.40
CA TYR A 147 14.68 -24.86 15.96
C TYR A 147 14.71 -26.34 15.61
N VAL A 148 13.73 -26.76 14.81
CA VAL A 148 13.67 -28.09 14.22
C VAL A 148 13.85 -27.95 12.72
N ALA A 149 14.95 -28.48 12.19
CA ALA A 149 15.18 -28.51 10.75
C ALA A 149 14.06 -29.25 10.04
N PRO A 150 13.71 -28.85 8.80
CA PRO A 150 12.81 -29.64 7.97
C PRO A 150 13.31 -31.10 7.92
N ARG A 151 12.38 -32.05 7.99
CA ARG A 151 12.74 -33.46 7.92
C ARG A 151 13.45 -33.73 6.60
N GLY A 152 14.74 -34.01 6.65
CA GLY A 152 15.51 -34.46 5.48
C GLY A 152 14.83 -35.67 4.86
N SER A 153 14.69 -35.65 3.53
CA SER A 153 14.14 -36.78 2.80
C SER A 153 15.21 -37.86 2.65
N ASN A 154 14.86 -39.14 2.81
CA ASN A 154 15.69 -40.29 2.37
C ASN A 154 15.71 -40.36 0.83
N ARG A 155 16.06 -39.27 0.19
CA ARG A 155 16.06 -39.11 -1.26
C ARG A 155 17.51 -39.06 -1.77
N PHE A 156 17.69 -39.49 -2.99
CA PHE A 156 19.00 -39.51 -3.66
C PHE A 156 19.34 -38.15 -4.27
N LEU A 157 20.63 -37.84 -4.25
CA LEU A 157 21.19 -36.65 -4.86
C LEU A 157 22.30 -37.07 -5.86
N PRO A 158 22.07 -36.97 -7.18
CA PRO A 158 23.13 -37.20 -8.15
C PRO A 158 24.34 -36.30 -7.89
N GLY A 159 25.54 -36.89 -7.95
CA GLY A 159 26.79 -36.21 -7.64
C GLY A 159 27.21 -36.26 -6.15
N VAL A 160 26.34 -36.75 -5.26
CA VAL A 160 26.64 -37.03 -3.84
C VAL A 160 26.45 -38.52 -3.53
N ASP A 161 25.34 -39.10 -3.92
CA ASP A 161 25.08 -40.52 -3.81
C ASP A 161 25.61 -41.28 -5.03
N THR A 162 25.64 -42.61 -4.94
CA THR A 162 26.09 -43.45 -6.06
C THR A 162 24.92 -43.89 -6.91
N GLU A 163 25.15 -43.99 -8.22
CA GLU A 163 24.18 -44.50 -9.20
C GLU A 163 23.70 -45.90 -8.82
N SER A 164 24.63 -46.79 -8.40
CA SER A 164 24.32 -48.16 -8.00
C SER A 164 23.32 -48.24 -6.86
N ALA A 165 23.50 -47.39 -5.82
CA ALA A 165 22.56 -47.37 -4.68
C ALA A 165 21.17 -46.88 -5.12
N PHE A 166 21.11 -45.91 -6.04
CA PHE A 166 19.84 -45.44 -6.60
C PHE A 166 19.12 -46.54 -7.40
N ILE A 167 19.82 -47.18 -8.34
CA ILE A 167 19.28 -48.25 -9.15
C ILE A 167 18.81 -49.44 -8.29
N GLU A 168 19.62 -49.84 -7.29
CA GLU A 168 19.25 -50.90 -6.36
C GLU A 168 17.97 -50.57 -5.56
N HIS A 169 17.86 -49.32 -5.09
CA HIS A 169 16.66 -48.85 -4.38
C HIS A 169 15.42 -48.90 -5.27
N VAL A 170 15.52 -48.41 -6.53
CA VAL A 170 14.40 -48.45 -7.48
C VAL A 170 14.00 -49.91 -7.80
N SER A 171 14.97 -50.80 -8.00
CA SER A 171 14.72 -52.22 -8.29
C SER A 171 13.96 -52.97 -7.18
N ARG A 172 14.02 -52.45 -5.95
CA ARG A 172 13.29 -52.98 -4.78
C ARG A 172 11.96 -52.28 -4.51
N SER A 173 11.62 -51.27 -5.32
CA SER A 173 10.42 -50.47 -5.16
C SER A 173 9.38 -50.82 -6.25
N ASP A 174 8.12 -50.45 -6.00
CA ASP A 174 7.03 -50.58 -6.97
C ASP A 174 7.00 -49.42 -8.01
N LEU A 175 8.10 -48.68 -8.16
CA LEU A 175 8.18 -47.55 -9.06
C LEU A 175 8.42 -47.99 -10.50
N ALA A 176 7.40 -47.91 -11.33
CA ALA A 176 7.45 -48.35 -12.72
C ALA A 176 7.83 -47.23 -13.71
N LYS A 177 7.52 -45.99 -13.41
CA LYS A 177 7.71 -44.84 -14.31
C LYS A 177 8.81 -43.90 -13.85
N LEU A 178 9.65 -43.43 -14.79
CA LEU A 178 10.77 -42.51 -14.52
C LEU A 178 10.34 -41.22 -13.85
N GLY A 179 9.28 -40.58 -14.32
CA GLY A 179 8.79 -39.34 -13.78
C GLY A 179 8.33 -39.42 -12.33
N GLU A 180 7.71 -40.55 -11.94
CA GLU A 180 7.33 -40.83 -10.56
C GLU A 180 8.56 -41.10 -9.69
N THR A 181 9.49 -41.90 -10.19
CA THR A 181 10.75 -42.24 -9.55
C THR A 181 11.57 -40.98 -9.20
N CYS A 182 11.81 -40.11 -10.19
CA CYS A 182 12.51 -38.86 -9.96
C CYS A 182 11.79 -37.97 -8.95
N ARG A 183 10.47 -37.87 -9.02
CA ARG A 183 9.67 -37.03 -8.12
C ARG A 183 9.71 -37.52 -6.67
N ARG A 184 9.72 -38.83 -6.47
CA ARG A 184 9.74 -39.43 -5.14
C ARG A 184 11.11 -39.55 -4.54
N LEU A 185 12.10 -39.88 -5.33
CA LEU A 185 13.40 -40.31 -4.85
C LEU A 185 14.51 -39.25 -4.98
N TRP A 186 14.36 -38.21 -5.79
CA TRP A 186 15.39 -37.18 -5.91
C TRP A 186 15.16 -35.98 -4.98
N VAL A 187 16.26 -35.45 -4.45
CA VAL A 187 16.23 -34.29 -3.55
C VAL A 187 15.89 -33.02 -4.33
N GLY A 188 14.87 -32.29 -3.87
CA GLY A 188 14.67 -30.88 -4.15
C GLY A 188 14.54 -30.46 -5.61
N LEU A 189 14.23 -31.39 -6.54
CA LEU A 189 13.91 -31.04 -7.93
C LEU A 189 12.55 -30.35 -7.97
N ASP A 190 12.53 -29.16 -8.55
CA ASP A 190 11.27 -28.55 -8.95
C ASP A 190 10.84 -29.08 -10.34
N ARG A 191 9.70 -28.55 -10.82
CA ARG A 191 9.18 -28.99 -12.12
C ARG A 191 10.15 -28.68 -13.27
N GLN A 192 10.86 -27.55 -13.20
CA GLN A 192 11.75 -27.12 -14.30
C GLN A 192 13.02 -27.95 -14.35
N GLN A 193 13.62 -28.25 -13.19
CA GLN A 193 14.78 -29.16 -13.14
C GLN A 193 14.40 -30.56 -13.55
N MET A 194 13.20 -31.02 -13.22
CA MET A 194 12.68 -32.32 -13.69
C MET A 194 12.60 -32.33 -15.22
N GLU A 195 11.98 -31.32 -15.81
CA GLU A 195 11.87 -31.17 -17.27
C GLU A 195 13.25 -31.06 -17.93
N GLU A 196 14.22 -30.41 -17.28
CA GLU A 196 15.60 -30.28 -17.75
C GLU A 196 16.34 -31.62 -17.72
N VAL A 197 16.18 -32.43 -16.65
CA VAL A 197 16.76 -33.77 -16.56
C VAL A 197 16.26 -34.67 -17.70
N PHE A 198 14.97 -34.68 -17.97
CA PHE A 198 14.39 -35.45 -19.06
C PHE A 198 14.88 -34.97 -20.44
N TYR A 199 14.93 -33.66 -20.65
CA TYR A 199 15.48 -33.08 -21.86
C TYR A 199 16.95 -33.51 -22.12
N ARG A 200 17.80 -33.46 -21.07
CA ARG A 200 19.23 -33.83 -21.18
C ARG A 200 19.44 -35.34 -21.35
N SER A 201 18.61 -36.15 -20.77
CA SER A 201 18.69 -37.60 -20.90
C SER A 201 18.10 -38.12 -22.21
N GLY A 202 17.30 -37.32 -22.93
CA GLY A 202 16.58 -37.74 -24.13
C GLY A 202 15.45 -38.73 -23.83
N LEU A 203 14.98 -38.79 -22.56
CA LEU A 203 13.93 -39.70 -22.10
C LEU A 203 12.64 -38.95 -21.79
N GLU A 204 11.52 -39.69 -21.77
CA GLU A 204 10.22 -39.15 -21.41
C GLU A 204 9.81 -39.63 -19.99
N PRO A 205 9.08 -38.80 -19.22
CA PRO A 205 8.65 -39.15 -17.86
C PRO A 205 7.83 -40.42 -17.76
N GLU A 206 7.13 -40.79 -18.83
CA GLU A 206 6.24 -41.98 -18.87
C GLU A 206 6.96 -43.29 -19.20
N MET A 207 8.25 -43.22 -19.54
CA MET A 207 9.06 -44.40 -19.82
C MET A 207 9.27 -45.25 -18.56
N GLU A 208 9.49 -46.54 -18.78
CA GLU A 208 9.70 -47.50 -17.69
C GLU A 208 11.08 -47.41 -17.03
N CYS A 209 11.13 -47.74 -15.76
CA CYS A 209 12.33 -47.81 -14.95
C CYS A 209 13.13 -49.09 -15.27
N ASN A 210 13.86 -49.09 -16.38
CA ASN A 210 14.88 -50.10 -16.62
C ASN A 210 16.28 -49.54 -16.29
N ARG A 211 17.28 -50.40 -16.18
CA ARG A 211 18.65 -50.02 -15.78
C ARG A 211 19.24 -48.97 -16.68
N ALA A 212 19.07 -49.07 -18.02
CA ALA A 212 19.60 -48.13 -18.97
C ALA A 212 18.97 -46.73 -18.82
N ASN A 213 17.66 -46.67 -18.68
CA ASN A 213 16.93 -45.43 -18.48
C ASN A 213 17.30 -44.77 -17.17
N LEU A 214 17.39 -45.55 -16.06
CA LEU A 214 17.83 -45.06 -14.76
C LEU A 214 19.25 -44.51 -14.79
N SER A 215 20.18 -45.18 -15.48
CA SER A 215 21.54 -44.69 -15.68
C SER A 215 21.59 -43.39 -16.48
N ALA A 216 20.82 -43.27 -17.55
CA ALA A 216 20.76 -42.06 -18.37
C ALA A 216 20.23 -40.85 -17.61
N ILE A 217 19.13 -40.99 -16.86
CA ILE A 217 18.60 -39.88 -16.02
C ILE A 217 19.58 -39.53 -14.88
N TRP A 218 20.22 -40.52 -14.27
CA TRP A 218 21.23 -40.29 -13.23
C TRP A 218 22.41 -39.48 -13.77
N GLY A 219 22.98 -39.86 -14.93
CA GLY A 219 24.05 -39.16 -15.61
C GLY A 219 23.69 -37.71 -15.97
N ALA A 220 22.42 -37.46 -16.37
CA ALA A 220 21.92 -36.11 -16.60
C ALA A 220 21.90 -35.29 -15.28
N GLY A 221 21.48 -35.89 -14.17
CA GLY A 221 21.50 -35.25 -12.84
C GLY A 221 22.91 -34.94 -12.35
N GLU A 222 23.88 -35.87 -12.53
CA GLU A 222 25.28 -35.62 -12.22
C GLU A 222 25.88 -34.51 -13.05
N ALA A 223 25.52 -34.41 -14.32
CA ALA A 223 25.96 -33.31 -15.19
C ALA A 223 25.42 -31.95 -14.70
N MET A 224 24.16 -31.90 -14.27
CA MET A 224 23.59 -30.71 -13.66
C MET A 224 24.27 -30.34 -12.34
N PHE A 225 24.62 -31.32 -11.52
CA PHE A 225 25.34 -31.07 -10.27
C PHE A 225 26.76 -30.51 -10.52
N ARG A 226 27.49 -31.06 -11.51
CA ARG A 226 28.78 -30.52 -11.95
C ARG A 226 28.68 -29.07 -12.43
N GLU A 227 27.66 -28.73 -13.22
CA GLU A 227 27.44 -27.34 -13.63
C GLU A 227 27.18 -26.42 -12.40
N ALA A 228 26.40 -26.87 -11.42
CA ALA A 228 26.18 -26.11 -10.19
C ALA A 228 27.49 -25.87 -9.40
N GLN A 229 28.48 -26.79 -9.49
CA GLN A 229 29.81 -26.62 -8.87
C GLN A 229 30.62 -25.47 -9.49
N GLU A 230 30.36 -25.09 -10.75
CA GLU A 230 30.96 -23.92 -11.38
C GLU A 230 30.48 -22.60 -10.78
N ARG A 231 29.39 -22.59 -10.02
CA ARG A 231 28.81 -21.44 -9.32
C ARG A 231 28.42 -20.29 -10.25
N VAL A 232 28.22 -20.58 -11.52
CA VAL A 232 27.68 -19.65 -12.50
C VAL A 232 26.18 -19.53 -12.28
N GLY A 233 25.66 -18.31 -12.33
CA GLY A 233 24.23 -18.05 -12.24
C GLY A 233 23.62 -17.84 -13.63
N TYR A 234 22.41 -18.28 -13.80
CA TYR A 234 21.62 -18.05 -15.01
C TYR A 234 20.31 -17.36 -14.62
N ALA A 235 20.00 -16.23 -15.28
CA ALA A 235 18.69 -15.60 -15.22
C ALA A 235 17.98 -15.85 -16.55
N TYR A 236 16.75 -16.33 -16.50
CA TYR A 236 15.97 -16.67 -17.69
C TYR A 236 14.53 -16.18 -17.57
N PHE A 237 13.93 -15.82 -18.71
CA PHE A 237 12.57 -15.31 -18.76
C PHE A 237 11.60 -16.44 -19.09
N LEU A 238 10.57 -16.61 -18.26
CA LEU A 238 9.55 -17.64 -18.47
C LEU A 238 8.21 -17.16 -17.91
N LYS A 239 7.13 -17.31 -18.69
CA LYS A 239 5.76 -16.92 -18.28
C LYS A 239 5.70 -15.49 -17.76
N SER A 240 6.26 -14.54 -18.50
CA SER A 240 6.27 -13.10 -18.20
C SER A 240 7.01 -12.71 -16.92
N ARG A 241 7.95 -13.55 -16.44
CA ARG A 241 8.78 -13.28 -15.25
C ARG A 241 10.20 -13.80 -15.45
N TRP A 242 11.15 -13.11 -14.83
CA TRP A 242 12.51 -13.58 -14.69
C TRP A 242 12.65 -14.59 -13.56
N HIS A 243 13.36 -15.67 -13.84
CA HIS A 243 13.73 -16.74 -12.92
C HIS A 243 15.24 -16.85 -12.86
N PHE A 244 15.78 -17.53 -11.85
CA PHE A 244 17.20 -17.80 -11.74
C PHE A 244 17.45 -19.29 -11.50
N SER A 245 18.65 -19.77 -11.89
CA SER A 245 19.10 -21.14 -11.65
C SER A 245 20.62 -21.18 -11.53
N GLY A 246 21.13 -22.15 -10.77
CA GLY A 246 22.55 -22.51 -10.73
C GLY A 246 22.94 -23.49 -11.83
N VAL A 247 21.98 -23.91 -12.66
CA VAL A 247 22.17 -24.83 -13.77
C VAL A 247 21.61 -24.19 -15.03
N LEU A 248 22.34 -24.33 -16.16
CA LEU A 248 21.88 -23.80 -17.44
C LEU A 248 20.58 -24.50 -17.90
N PRO A 249 19.46 -23.79 -18.07
CA PRO A 249 18.22 -24.39 -18.54
C PRO A 249 18.22 -24.60 -20.05
N ARG A 250 18.92 -25.65 -20.53
CA ARG A 250 19.16 -25.93 -21.97
C ARG A 250 17.87 -26.12 -22.74
N ARG A 251 16.85 -26.71 -22.12
CA ARG A 251 15.52 -26.89 -22.71
C ARG A 251 14.90 -25.57 -23.17
N LEU A 252 15.16 -24.48 -22.44
CA LEU A 252 14.60 -23.15 -22.72
C LEU A 252 15.40 -22.37 -23.74
N PHE A 253 16.58 -22.87 -24.18
CA PHE A 253 17.48 -22.18 -25.09
C PHE A 253 16.88 -21.91 -26.48
N GLN A 254 15.75 -22.49 -26.83
CA GLN A 254 15.14 -22.46 -28.16
C GLN A 254 14.25 -21.23 -28.42
N GLY A 255 14.32 -20.16 -27.62
CA GLY A 255 13.57 -18.94 -27.90
C GLY A 255 13.37 -17.98 -26.73
N GLU A 256 13.76 -18.35 -25.52
CA GLU A 256 13.60 -17.48 -24.36
C GLU A 256 14.91 -16.77 -23.99
N PRO A 257 14.87 -15.49 -23.54
CA PRO A 257 16.06 -14.76 -23.12
C PRO A 257 16.72 -15.44 -21.91
N ILE A 258 18.02 -15.73 -22.02
CA ILE A 258 18.84 -16.26 -20.92
C ILE A 258 20.05 -15.38 -20.74
N GLU A 259 20.25 -14.88 -19.53
CA GLU A 259 21.39 -14.06 -19.12
C GLU A 259 22.32 -14.89 -18.23
N ARG A 260 23.57 -15.03 -18.66
CA ARG A 260 24.63 -15.64 -17.85
C ARG A 260 25.20 -14.60 -16.90
N ALA A 261 25.15 -14.88 -15.61
CA ALA A 261 25.69 -14.02 -14.57
C ALA A 261 26.99 -14.62 -13.98
N ALA A 262 27.85 -13.76 -13.46
CA ALA A 262 29.13 -14.17 -12.89
C ALA A 262 28.99 -15.07 -11.65
N SER A 263 27.84 -15.02 -10.96
CA SER A 263 27.54 -15.82 -9.78
C SER A 263 26.04 -16.02 -9.59
N ILE A 264 25.66 -16.90 -8.67
CA ILE A 264 24.25 -17.13 -8.29
C ILE A 264 23.64 -15.84 -7.71
N SER A 265 24.36 -15.16 -6.80
CA SER A 265 23.91 -13.88 -6.22
C SER A 265 23.70 -12.79 -7.28
N ALA A 266 24.53 -12.79 -8.34
CA ALA A 266 24.37 -11.86 -9.45
C ALA A 266 23.09 -12.16 -10.26
N ALA A 267 22.83 -13.44 -10.58
CA ALA A 267 21.59 -13.87 -11.25
C ALA A 267 20.35 -13.56 -10.42
N VAL A 268 20.39 -13.83 -9.11
CA VAL A 268 19.31 -13.49 -8.18
C VAL A 268 19.08 -11.97 -8.12
N SER A 269 20.16 -11.18 -8.11
CA SER A 269 20.09 -9.71 -8.08
C SER A 269 19.48 -9.15 -9.38
N TYR A 270 19.91 -9.67 -10.53
CA TYR A 270 19.35 -9.32 -11.83
C TYR A 270 17.85 -9.61 -11.87
N THR A 271 17.46 -10.84 -11.54
CA THR A 271 16.07 -11.28 -11.54
C THR A 271 15.19 -10.46 -10.59
N ALA A 272 15.70 -10.16 -9.39
CA ALA A 272 14.98 -9.34 -8.40
C ALA A 272 14.79 -7.90 -8.90
N ARG A 273 15.78 -7.33 -9.59
CA ARG A 273 15.72 -5.99 -10.17
C ARG A 273 14.67 -5.93 -11.28
N GLU A 274 14.76 -6.83 -12.25
CA GLU A 274 13.87 -6.85 -13.42
C GLU A 274 12.41 -7.10 -13.00
N ASN A 275 12.16 -8.13 -12.19
CA ASN A 275 10.82 -8.38 -11.68
C ASN A 275 10.29 -7.23 -10.80
N GLY A 276 11.17 -6.59 -10.02
CA GLY A 276 10.82 -5.44 -9.21
C GLY A 276 10.44 -4.22 -10.05
N GLN A 277 11.11 -4.00 -11.17
CA GLN A 277 10.76 -2.93 -12.12
C GLN A 277 9.42 -3.23 -12.81
N ALA A 278 9.24 -4.44 -13.33
CA ALA A 278 7.99 -4.87 -13.95
C ALA A 278 6.78 -4.76 -12.99
N GLU A 279 6.96 -5.17 -11.74
CA GLU A 279 5.91 -5.06 -10.73
C GLU A 279 5.58 -3.60 -10.37
N ARG A 280 6.58 -2.71 -10.31
CA ARG A 280 6.36 -1.27 -10.09
C ARG A 280 5.59 -0.66 -11.26
N ALA A 281 6.00 -0.95 -12.49
CA ALA A 281 5.32 -0.48 -13.69
C ALA A 281 3.87 -0.97 -13.73
N ARG A 282 3.64 -2.24 -13.41
CA ARG A 282 2.30 -2.81 -13.31
C ARG A 282 1.44 -2.10 -12.26
N ARG A 283 1.95 -1.92 -11.03
CA ARG A 283 1.23 -1.21 -9.96
C ARG A 283 0.92 0.23 -10.30
N GLN A 284 1.82 0.89 -11.01
CA GLN A 284 1.62 2.25 -11.51
C GLN A 284 0.45 2.28 -12.50
N ARG A 285 0.45 1.37 -13.50
CA ARG A 285 -0.64 1.24 -14.48
C ARG A 285 -1.98 0.89 -13.81
N ASP A 286 -1.98 -0.07 -12.88
CA ASP A 286 -3.20 -0.44 -12.12
C ASP A 286 -3.75 0.75 -11.31
N GLY A 287 -2.86 1.53 -10.70
CA GLY A 287 -3.23 2.75 -9.98
C GLY A 287 -3.84 3.82 -10.87
N LEU A 288 -3.26 4.05 -12.05
CA LEU A 288 -3.79 4.98 -13.05
C LEU A 288 -5.15 4.52 -13.60
N HIS A 289 -5.28 3.23 -13.90
CA HIS A 289 -6.53 2.67 -14.38
C HIS A 289 -7.68 2.84 -13.37
N GLN A 290 -7.42 2.59 -12.08
CA GLN A 290 -8.40 2.83 -11.02
C GLN A 290 -8.75 4.32 -10.90
N LEU A 291 -7.77 5.22 -11.05
CA LEU A 291 -7.99 6.66 -11.02
C LEU A 291 -8.85 7.12 -12.19
N LEU A 292 -8.50 6.74 -13.41
CA LEU A 292 -9.26 7.09 -14.63
C LEU A 292 -10.70 6.58 -14.55
N ARG A 293 -10.92 5.33 -14.16
CA ARG A 293 -12.27 4.75 -13.96
C ARG A 293 -13.09 5.51 -12.92
N ARG A 294 -12.47 5.93 -11.83
CA ARG A 294 -13.16 6.71 -10.79
C ARG A 294 -13.60 8.06 -11.33
N GLU A 295 -12.71 8.76 -12.02
CA GLU A 295 -13.03 10.08 -12.60
C GLU A 295 -14.05 9.97 -13.72
N LEU A 296 -13.95 8.97 -14.58
CA LEU A 296 -14.92 8.67 -15.63
C LEU A 296 -16.33 8.42 -15.06
N LYS A 297 -16.42 7.60 -14.01
CA LYS A 297 -17.70 7.37 -13.30
C LYS A 297 -18.25 8.66 -12.69
N SER A 298 -17.39 9.51 -12.15
CA SER A 298 -17.78 10.82 -11.58
C SER A 298 -18.30 11.77 -12.66
N SER A 299 -17.60 11.85 -13.79
CA SER A 299 -18.00 12.69 -14.94
C SER A 299 -19.34 12.25 -15.52
N ARG A 300 -19.54 10.95 -15.75
CA ARG A 300 -20.83 10.40 -16.22
C ARG A 300 -21.99 10.70 -15.26
N LYS A 301 -21.75 10.61 -13.95
CA LYS A 301 -22.76 10.97 -12.96
C LYS A 301 -23.12 12.47 -13.02
N LYS A 302 -22.13 13.35 -13.20
CA LYS A 302 -22.35 14.78 -13.37
C LYS A 302 -23.15 15.08 -14.64
N LEU A 303 -22.78 14.46 -15.77
CA LEU A 303 -23.50 14.61 -17.03
C LEU A 303 -24.96 14.18 -16.92
N THR A 304 -25.21 13.04 -16.26
CA THR A 304 -26.59 12.58 -16.03
C THR A 304 -27.39 13.60 -15.22
N ALA A 305 -26.81 14.18 -14.17
CA ALA A 305 -27.46 15.20 -13.36
C ALA A 305 -27.68 16.50 -14.15
N MET A 306 -26.67 16.95 -14.92
CA MET A 306 -26.78 18.16 -15.74
C MET A 306 -27.83 18.02 -16.85
N ARG A 307 -27.92 16.85 -17.51
CA ARG A 307 -28.95 16.55 -18.52
C ARG A 307 -30.36 16.49 -17.91
N ALA A 308 -30.48 15.99 -16.65
CA ALA A 308 -31.76 16.05 -15.94
C ALA A 308 -32.14 17.49 -15.58
N ASP A 309 -31.17 18.31 -15.14
CA ASP A 309 -31.37 19.74 -14.89
C ASP A 309 -31.80 20.49 -16.19
N LEU A 310 -31.22 20.11 -17.34
CA LEU A 310 -31.59 20.71 -18.64
C LEU A 310 -33.08 20.46 -19.00
N LYS A 311 -33.58 19.22 -18.77
CA LYS A 311 -35.00 18.89 -18.95
C LYS A 311 -35.92 19.68 -18.01
N GLU A 312 -35.44 19.99 -16.79
CA GLU A 312 -36.22 20.84 -15.88
C GLU A 312 -36.31 22.30 -16.35
N ILE A 313 -35.32 22.79 -17.10
CA ILE A 313 -35.31 24.14 -17.65
C ILE A 313 -36.45 24.30 -18.67
N GLU A 314 -36.79 23.26 -19.44
CA GLU A 314 -37.91 23.29 -20.38
C GLU A 314 -39.25 23.65 -19.70
N LYS A 315 -39.38 23.34 -18.40
CA LYS A 315 -40.56 23.71 -17.60
C LYS A 315 -40.56 25.18 -17.13
N ALA A 316 -39.48 25.93 -17.38
CA ALA A 316 -39.39 27.32 -16.94
C ALA A 316 -40.55 28.18 -17.48
N SER A 317 -40.91 27.98 -18.74
CA SER A 317 -42.03 28.67 -19.39
C SER A 317 -43.40 28.33 -18.75
N GLU A 318 -43.57 27.10 -18.31
CA GLU A 318 -44.78 26.67 -17.58
C GLU A 318 -44.90 27.33 -16.21
N TRP A 319 -43.79 27.38 -15.47
CA TRP A 319 -43.76 28.06 -14.16
C TRP A 319 -43.99 29.57 -14.29
N GLU A 320 -43.40 30.21 -15.31
CA GLU A 320 -43.61 31.62 -15.62
C GLU A 320 -45.07 31.92 -15.98
N ARG A 321 -45.64 31.07 -16.86
CA ARG A 321 -47.06 31.13 -17.26
C ARG A 321 -47.99 31.04 -16.06
N LYS A 322 -47.79 30.02 -15.19
CA LYS A 322 -48.58 29.86 -13.95
C LYS A 322 -48.47 31.07 -13.03
N GLY A 323 -47.27 31.62 -12.87
CA GLY A 323 -47.03 32.81 -12.04
C GLY A 323 -47.81 34.02 -12.56
N HIS A 324 -47.84 34.26 -13.88
CA HIS A 324 -48.61 35.34 -14.49
C HIS A 324 -50.13 35.10 -14.45
N ILE A 325 -50.59 33.85 -14.60
CA ILE A 325 -52.01 33.48 -14.47
C ILE A 325 -52.52 33.78 -13.05
N ILE A 326 -51.74 33.49 -12.01
CA ILE A 326 -52.07 33.81 -10.62
C ILE A 326 -52.16 35.34 -10.45
N LEU A 327 -51.19 36.11 -10.97
CA LEU A 327 -51.20 37.58 -10.82
C LEU A 327 -52.36 38.22 -11.56
N ALA A 328 -52.76 37.71 -12.70
CA ALA A 328 -53.86 38.25 -13.51
C ALA A 328 -55.24 38.02 -12.87
N GLN A 329 -55.34 37.03 -11.96
CA GLN A 329 -56.62 36.63 -11.35
C GLN A 329 -56.49 36.60 -9.80
N ILE A 330 -55.73 37.54 -9.24
CA ILE A 330 -55.36 37.56 -7.81
C ILE A 330 -56.62 37.67 -6.92
N ASP A 331 -57.61 38.43 -7.34
CA ASP A 331 -58.83 38.67 -6.58
C ASP A 331 -59.82 37.50 -6.65
N ALA A 332 -59.64 36.59 -7.60
CA ALA A 332 -60.47 35.39 -7.75
C ALA A 332 -59.99 34.20 -6.91
N ILE A 333 -58.80 34.30 -6.27
CA ILE A 333 -58.20 33.20 -5.49
C ILE A 333 -58.59 33.29 -4.03
N PRO A 334 -59.35 32.29 -3.50
CA PRO A 334 -59.72 32.26 -2.08
C PRO A 334 -58.52 32.17 -1.15
N ILE A 335 -58.66 32.72 0.06
CA ILE A 335 -57.67 32.60 1.11
C ILE A 335 -57.56 31.12 1.56
N ALA A 336 -56.34 30.63 1.78
CA ALA A 336 -56.04 29.27 2.20
C ALA A 336 -56.41 28.17 1.17
N CYS A 337 -56.40 28.49 -0.14
CA CYS A 337 -56.68 27.56 -1.21
C CYS A 337 -55.42 26.70 -1.51
N GLU A 338 -55.60 25.37 -1.61
CA GLU A 338 -54.51 24.44 -1.94
C GLU A 338 -54.37 24.17 -3.42
N GLU A 339 -55.49 24.16 -4.16
CA GLU A 339 -55.53 23.93 -5.59
C GLU A 339 -56.73 24.68 -6.22
N ILE A 340 -56.47 25.33 -7.36
CA ILE A 340 -57.52 26.08 -8.06
C ILE A 340 -57.32 25.95 -9.57
N GLU A 341 -58.41 25.85 -10.31
CA GLU A 341 -58.41 26.01 -11.75
C GLU A 341 -58.58 27.47 -12.12
N LEU A 342 -57.62 28.08 -12.77
CA LEU A 342 -57.64 29.45 -13.23
C LEU A 342 -57.71 29.50 -14.74
N GLN A 343 -58.41 30.52 -15.29
CA GLN A 343 -58.46 30.74 -16.71
C GLN A 343 -57.08 31.08 -17.28
N ASP A 344 -56.66 30.40 -18.35
CA ASP A 344 -55.35 30.65 -18.96
C ASP A 344 -55.38 31.94 -19.78
N VAL A 345 -54.93 33.04 -19.21
CA VAL A 345 -54.87 34.36 -19.82
C VAL A 345 -54.03 34.45 -21.11
N PHE A 346 -53.24 33.41 -21.39
CA PHE A 346 -52.44 33.29 -22.61
C PHE A 346 -53.13 32.42 -23.68
N ASP A 347 -54.35 31.93 -23.44
CA ASP A 347 -55.12 31.22 -24.44
C ASP A 347 -55.96 32.22 -25.27
N PRO A 348 -55.65 32.40 -26.57
CA PRO A 348 -56.38 33.35 -27.40
C PRO A 348 -57.87 33.08 -27.49
N ALA A 349 -58.31 31.82 -27.34
CA ALA A 349 -59.70 31.40 -27.39
C ALA A 349 -60.41 31.57 -26.02
N GLY A 350 -59.70 31.82 -24.94
CA GLY A 350 -60.28 32.01 -23.61
C GLY A 350 -60.95 30.77 -23.01
N ILE A 351 -60.69 29.58 -23.58
CA ILE A 351 -61.41 28.34 -23.21
C ILE A 351 -60.58 27.49 -22.21
N ARG A 352 -59.25 27.57 -22.25
CA ARG A 352 -58.36 26.70 -21.45
C ARG A 352 -58.30 27.17 -20.03
N THR A 353 -58.37 26.20 -19.10
CA THR A 353 -58.06 26.39 -17.68
C THR A 353 -56.73 25.74 -17.35
N CYS A 354 -56.06 26.28 -16.34
CA CYS A 354 -54.80 25.80 -15.83
C CYS A 354 -54.93 25.43 -14.35
N PRO A 355 -54.72 24.15 -13.97
CA PRO A 355 -54.72 23.79 -12.55
C PRO A 355 -53.42 24.28 -11.90
N VAL A 356 -53.59 25.01 -10.80
CA VAL A 356 -52.49 25.59 -10.05
C VAL A 356 -52.54 25.14 -8.60
N LYS A 357 -51.45 24.49 -8.14
CA LYS A 357 -51.30 24.16 -6.73
C LYS A 357 -50.68 25.33 -5.99
N LEU A 358 -51.28 25.73 -4.90
CA LEU A 358 -50.90 26.88 -4.11
C LEU A 358 -50.50 26.43 -2.71
N ASN A 359 -49.69 27.21 -2.02
CA ASN A 359 -49.46 27.03 -0.58
C ASN A 359 -50.54 27.80 0.19
N PRO A 360 -51.41 27.11 0.94
CA PRO A 360 -52.55 27.74 1.64
C PRO A 360 -52.13 28.71 2.77
N GLN A 361 -50.85 28.67 3.19
CA GLN A 361 -50.33 29.59 4.22
C GLN A 361 -49.82 30.90 3.63
N LEU A 362 -49.81 31.05 2.32
CA LEU A 362 -49.31 32.21 1.60
C LEU A 362 -50.45 32.90 0.83
N THR A 363 -50.31 34.20 0.64
CA THR A 363 -51.22 34.99 -0.21
C THR A 363 -51.05 34.59 -1.67
N ALA A 364 -52.02 34.91 -2.50
CA ALA A 364 -51.94 34.67 -3.97
C ALA A 364 -50.72 35.35 -4.59
N ALA A 365 -50.39 36.58 -4.16
CA ALA A 365 -49.22 37.32 -4.60
C ALA A 365 -47.90 36.62 -4.23
N GLU A 366 -47.80 36.10 -3.00
CA GLU A 366 -46.61 35.37 -2.55
C GLU A 366 -46.42 34.04 -3.30
N ASN A 367 -47.54 33.32 -3.55
CA ASN A 367 -47.55 32.12 -4.39
C ASN A 367 -47.04 32.45 -5.81
N ALA A 368 -47.57 33.48 -6.45
CA ALA A 368 -47.13 33.95 -7.76
C ALA A 368 -45.61 34.29 -7.76
N ALA A 369 -45.13 34.99 -6.74
CA ALA A 369 -43.73 35.32 -6.62
C ALA A 369 -42.83 34.08 -6.53
N ILE A 370 -43.26 33.01 -5.86
CA ILE A 370 -42.55 31.72 -5.82
C ILE A 370 -42.40 31.12 -7.22
N PHE A 371 -43.51 31.07 -7.99
CA PHE A 371 -43.51 30.55 -9.36
C PHE A 371 -42.58 31.34 -10.27
N LEU A 372 -42.68 32.67 -10.26
CA LEU A 372 -41.82 33.55 -11.07
C LEU A 372 -40.34 33.47 -10.67
N LYS A 373 -40.04 33.43 -9.37
CA LYS A 373 -38.67 33.27 -8.86
C LYS A 373 -38.07 31.91 -9.27
N LYS A 374 -38.89 30.87 -9.31
CA LYS A 374 -38.50 29.54 -9.77
C LYS A 374 -38.21 29.56 -11.28
N ALA A 375 -39.07 30.17 -12.08
CA ALA A 375 -38.84 30.37 -13.52
C ALA A 375 -37.58 31.17 -13.81
N GLN A 376 -37.36 32.29 -13.13
CA GLN A 376 -36.16 33.12 -13.29
C GLN A 376 -34.88 32.37 -12.94
N LYS A 377 -34.90 31.55 -11.87
CA LYS A 377 -33.75 30.70 -11.50
C LYS A 377 -33.42 29.67 -12.58
N LEU A 378 -34.42 29.08 -13.21
CA LEU A 378 -34.24 28.11 -14.31
C LEU A 378 -33.71 28.81 -15.57
N ARG A 379 -34.26 29.97 -15.94
CA ARG A 379 -33.76 30.74 -17.11
C ARG A 379 -32.30 31.18 -16.98
N ARG A 380 -31.84 31.56 -15.81
CA ARG A 380 -30.39 31.86 -15.56
C ARG A 380 -29.49 30.65 -15.79
N ARG A 381 -29.99 29.43 -15.68
CA ARG A 381 -29.24 28.19 -15.95
C ARG A 381 -29.26 27.82 -17.45
N GLU A 382 -30.22 28.26 -18.19
CA GLU A 382 -30.43 27.95 -19.61
C GLU A 382 -29.20 28.32 -20.47
N THR A 383 -28.58 29.44 -20.21
CA THR A 383 -27.39 29.92 -20.95
C THR A 383 -26.07 29.25 -20.54
N LEU A 384 -25.93 28.85 -19.29
CA LEU A 384 -24.66 28.35 -18.75
C LEU A 384 -24.57 26.82 -18.76
N LEU A 385 -25.70 26.13 -18.69
CA LEU A 385 -25.73 24.67 -18.55
C LEU A 385 -25.26 23.92 -19.79
N PRO A 386 -25.66 24.32 -21.02
CA PRO A 386 -25.18 23.66 -22.25
C PRO A 386 -23.67 23.70 -22.39
N GLN A 387 -23.03 24.84 -22.14
CA GLN A 387 -21.57 24.99 -22.20
C GLN A 387 -20.85 24.12 -21.15
N ARG A 388 -21.48 23.91 -19.98
CA ARG A 388 -20.93 23.02 -18.94
C ARG A 388 -21.07 21.55 -19.35
N ILE A 389 -22.18 21.18 -19.98
CA ILE A 389 -22.40 19.83 -20.49
C ILE A 389 -21.35 19.52 -21.56
N GLU A 390 -21.17 20.38 -22.55
CA GLU A 390 -20.17 20.21 -23.62
C GLU A 390 -18.75 20.02 -23.07
N ARG A 391 -18.37 20.85 -22.10
CA ARG A 391 -17.06 20.74 -21.44
C ARG A 391 -16.89 19.43 -20.67
N GLU A 392 -17.92 18.97 -19.97
CA GLU A 392 -17.88 17.71 -19.22
C GLU A 392 -17.93 16.49 -20.18
N GLU A 393 -18.61 16.59 -21.33
CA GLU A 393 -18.63 15.57 -22.39
C GLU A 393 -17.26 15.42 -23.04
N LEU A 394 -16.57 16.54 -23.29
CA LEU A 394 -15.19 16.49 -23.78
C LEU A 394 -14.27 15.82 -22.76
N LEU A 395 -14.40 16.17 -21.48
CA LEU A 395 -13.62 15.54 -20.41
C LEU A 395 -13.91 14.03 -20.31
N GLU A 396 -15.18 13.63 -20.40
CA GLU A 396 -15.57 12.21 -20.36
C GLU A 396 -14.94 11.44 -21.53
N LYS A 397 -14.98 12.00 -22.73
CA LYS A 397 -14.35 11.42 -23.93
C LYS A 397 -12.83 11.28 -23.77
N GLU A 398 -12.16 12.32 -23.30
CA GLU A 398 -10.71 12.30 -23.06
C GLU A 398 -10.30 11.27 -21.98
N LEU A 399 -11.10 11.13 -20.91
CA LEU A 399 -10.88 10.13 -19.86
C LEU A 399 -11.07 8.71 -20.39
N ALA A 400 -12.14 8.47 -21.19
CA ALA A 400 -12.44 7.17 -21.76
C ALA A 400 -11.36 6.71 -22.75
N GLU A 401 -10.87 7.63 -23.59
CA GLU A 401 -9.80 7.33 -24.53
C GLU A 401 -8.51 6.92 -23.82
N ARG A 402 -8.11 7.62 -22.75
CA ARG A 402 -6.91 7.29 -21.97
C ARG A 402 -7.06 6.00 -21.17
N GLU A 403 -8.24 5.74 -20.64
CA GLU A 403 -8.53 4.48 -19.94
C GLU A 403 -8.41 3.29 -20.91
N PHE A 404 -8.91 3.44 -22.12
CA PHE A 404 -8.81 2.40 -23.16
C PHE A 404 -7.36 2.18 -23.61
N ARG A 405 -6.60 3.24 -23.86
CA ARG A 405 -5.19 3.15 -24.27
C ARG A 405 -4.32 2.48 -23.22
N LEU A 406 -4.58 2.70 -21.93
CA LEU A 406 -3.73 2.22 -20.83
C LEU A 406 -3.51 0.70 -20.81
N ALA A 407 -4.38 -0.09 -21.45
CA ALA A 407 -4.28 -1.55 -21.52
C ALA A 407 -3.04 -2.04 -22.29
N ASN A 408 -2.56 -1.30 -23.32
CA ASN A 408 -1.46 -1.69 -24.22
C ASN A 408 -0.37 -0.61 -24.35
N THR A 409 -0.16 0.17 -23.32
CA THR A 409 0.61 1.42 -23.33
C THR A 409 2.09 1.20 -23.01
N THR A 410 2.98 1.95 -23.68
CA THR A 410 4.40 2.06 -23.36
C THR A 410 4.61 2.85 -22.06
N ASP A 411 5.79 2.75 -21.45
CA ASP A 411 6.12 3.52 -20.22
C ASP A 411 6.16 5.05 -20.49
N GLU A 412 6.39 5.47 -21.72
CA GLU A 412 6.37 6.88 -22.12
C GLU A 412 4.93 7.42 -22.13
N GLU A 413 4.01 6.70 -22.75
CA GLU A 413 2.59 7.04 -22.76
C GLU A 413 1.97 7.01 -21.35
N VAL A 414 2.44 6.13 -20.45
CA VAL A 414 2.03 6.15 -19.04
C VAL A 414 2.38 7.48 -18.38
N ARG A 415 3.59 8.04 -18.65
CA ARG A 415 4.00 9.35 -18.15
C ARG A 415 3.14 10.48 -18.72
N GLU A 416 2.83 10.44 -20.01
CA GLU A 416 1.94 11.43 -20.65
C GLU A 416 0.56 11.46 -20.00
N ILE A 417 0.00 10.29 -19.67
CA ILE A 417 -1.29 10.18 -18.97
C ILE A 417 -1.18 10.77 -17.55
N GLU A 418 -0.09 10.50 -16.83
CA GLU A 418 0.15 11.08 -15.49
C GLU A 418 0.23 12.60 -15.54
N GLU A 419 1.02 13.17 -16.45
CA GLU A 419 1.16 14.61 -16.65
C GLU A 419 -0.17 15.27 -17.01
N TRP A 420 -0.95 14.62 -17.90
CA TRP A 420 -2.28 15.11 -18.26
C TRP A 420 -3.23 15.18 -17.06
N LEU A 421 -3.21 14.15 -16.19
CA LEU A 421 -4.01 14.10 -14.96
C LEU A 421 -3.56 15.18 -13.96
N GLU A 422 -2.24 15.34 -13.78
CA GLU A 422 -1.68 16.36 -12.88
C GLU A 422 -2.01 17.79 -13.33
N ASN A 423 -1.89 18.07 -14.62
CA ASN A 423 -2.23 19.39 -15.21
C ASN A 423 -3.70 19.75 -15.02
N ARG A 424 -4.59 18.77 -14.88
CA ARG A 424 -6.01 18.97 -14.57
C ARG A 424 -6.32 18.93 -13.06
N GLY A 425 -5.30 18.79 -12.21
CA GLY A 425 -5.47 18.71 -10.76
C GLY A 425 -6.12 17.39 -10.28
N ILE A 426 -6.20 16.38 -11.14
CA ILE A 426 -6.73 15.05 -10.82
C ILE A 426 -5.60 14.25 -10.15
N LYS A 427 -5.64 14.19 -8.82
CA LYS A 427 -4.60 13.48 -8.04
C LYS A 427 -5.10 12.12 -7.61
N GLY A 428 -4.32 11.09 -7.93
CA GLY A 428 -4.45 9.77 -7.30
C GLY A 428 -4.19 9.89 -5.79
N LYS A 429 -4.80 8.99 -5.00
CA LYS A 429 -4.25 8.77 -3.66
C LYS A 429 -2.79 8.38 -3.86
N LYS A 430 -1.82 9.16 -3.39
CA LYS A 430 -0.41 8.77 -3.41
C LYS A 430 -0.34 7.37 -2.83
N SER A 431 0.02 6.40 -3.66
CA SER A 431 0.38 5.06 -3.17
C SER A 431 1.56 5.30 -2.24
N GLY A 432 1.30 5.20 -0.95
CA GLY A 432 2.31 5.46 0.07
C GLY A 432 3.54 4.62 -0.22
N GLY A 433 4.67 5.26 -0.41
CA GLY A 433 5.96 4.62 -0.30
C GLY A 433 5.94 3.78 0.98
N ILE A 434 6.57 2.61 0.92
CA ILE A 434 6.64 1.62 2.00
C ILE A 434 7.08 2.31 3.29
N SER A 435 6.11 2.79 4.06
CA SER A 435 6.27 3.16 5.44
C SER A 435 6.03 1.89 6.24
N SER A 436 7.04 1.46 6.98
CA SER A 436 7.07 0.27 7.80
C SER A 436 5.78 0.14 8.62
N ARG A 437 4.99 -0.90 8.32
CA ARG A 437 3.85 -1.30 9.15
C ARG A 437 4.36 -2.15 10.31
N ASN A 438 4.70 -1.51 11.41
CA ASN A 438 4.58 -2.12 12.74
C ASN A 438 3.97 -1.08 13.67
N GLY A 439 2.69 -1.18 13.87
CA GLY A 439 1.85 -0.34 14.72
C GLY A 439 0.39 -0.63 14.39
N LYS A 440 -0.36 -1.13 15.35
CA LYS A 440 -1.79 -1.47 15.27
C LYS A 440 -2.56 -0.55 14.30
N ARG A 441 -3.19 -1.13 13.28
CA ARG A 441 -4.16 -0.46 12.43
C ARG A 441 -5.28 0.13 13.30
N GLN A 442 -5.30 1.46 13.38
CA GLN A 442 -6.54 2.21 13.58
C GLN A 442 -6.84 2.89 12.24
N ASP A 443 -7.73 2.29 11.46
CA ASP A 443 -8.28 2.90 10.24
C ASP A 443 -9.19 4.07 10.66
N GLY A 444 -8.62 5.30 10.56
CA GLY A 444 -9.38 6.55 10.67
C GLY A 444 -8.82 7.57 9.69
N PRO A 445 -9.64 8.47 9.14
CA PRO A 445 -9.17 9.51 8.23
C PRO A 445 -8.13 10.38 8.94
N HIS A 446 -6.91 10.43 8.37
CA HIS A 446 -5.82 11.24 8.91
C HIS A 446 -6.14 12.72 8.74
N ALA A 447 -6.55 13.37 9.83
CA ALA A 447 -6.58 14.82 9.90
C ALA A 447 -5.13 15.34 9.96
N ARG A 448 -4.84 16.37 9.18
CA ARG A 448 -3.57 17.13 9.24
C ARG A 448 -3.91 18.57 9.62
N PRO A 449 -4.23 18.85 10.89
CA PRO A 449 -4.53 20.20 11.33
C PRO A 449 -3.33 21.12 11.11
N ARG A 450 -3.59 22.42 11.01
CA ARG A 450 -2.52 23.42 11.01
C ARG A 450 -1.88 23.40 12.38
N GLN A 451 -0.56 23.53 12.43
CA GLN A 451 0.21 23.47 13.66
C GLN A 451 0.93 24.80 13.90
N TYR A 452 0.82 25.30 15.11
CA TYR A 452 1.42 26.55 15.56
C TYR A 452 2.08 26.35 16.91
N ILE A 453 2.97 27.27 17.28
CA ILE A 453 3.59 27.32 18.61
C ILE A 453 3.25 28.65 19.26
N THR A 454 2.79 28.63 20.53
CA THR A 454 2.65 29.83 21.36
C THR A 454 4.03 30.37 21.76
N ARG A 455 4.08 31.59 22.26
CA ARG A 455 5.32 32.22 22.76
C ARG A 455 6.01 31.41 23.85
N ASP A 456 5.23 30.68 24.66
CA ASP A 456 5.75 29.81 25.73
C ASP A 456 6.00 28.38 25.28
N GLY A 457 6.00 28.10 23.95
CA GLY A 457 6.33 26.79 23.41
C GLY A 457 5.24 25.72 23.51
N TRP A 458 3.96 26.10 23.62
CA TRP A 458 2.85 25.15 23.57
C TRP A 458 2.40 24.93 22.13
N THR A 459 2.09 23.67 21.79
CA THR A 459 1.58 23.32 20.46
C THR A 459 0.09 23.65 20.36
N VAL A 460 -0.29 24.37 19.29
CA VAL A 460 -1.66 24.70 18.95
C VAL A 460 -2.03 24.07 17.62
N LEU A 461 -3.14 23.33 17.60
CA LEU A 461 -3.66 22.64 16.41
C LEU A 461 -4.97 23.29 15.98
N ALA A 462 -5.11 23.62 14.67
CA ALA A 462 -6.35 24.18 14.12
C ALA A 462 -6.86 23.35 12.93
N GLY A 463 -8.13 22.93 12.96
CA GLY A 463 -8.76 22.18 11.89
C GLY A 463 -9.00 23.02 10.63
N ARG A 464 -8.96 22.39 9.45
CA ARG A 464 -9.12 23.07 8.15
C ARG A 464 -10.54 23.06 7.61
N ASN A 465 -11.34 22.11 8.09
CA ASN A 465 -12.73 21.89 7.66
C ASN A 465 -13.52 21.14 8.74
N ASN A 466 -14.82 21.02 8.58
CA ASN A 466 -15.71 20.41 9.55
C ASN A 466 -15.36 18.95 9.90
N LYS A 467 -14.84 18.16 8.93
CA LYS A 467 -14.40 16.77 9.19
C LYS A 467 -13.13 16.74 10.02
N GLU A 468 -12.18 17.63 9.74
CA GLU A 468 -10.96 17.76 10.55
C GLU A 468 -11.27 18.32 11.94
N ASN A 469 -12.19 19.25 12.08
CA ASN A 469 -12.66 19.75 13.38
C ASN A 469 -13.20 18.61 14.25
N ASP A 470 -13.99 17.70 13.68
CA ASP A 470 -14.51 16.51 14.36
C ASP A 470 -13.36 15.58 14.82
N ILE A 471 -12.40 15.28 13.94
CA ILE A 471 -11.29 14.40 14.25
C ILE A 471 -10.38 15.05 15.29
N LEU A 472 -10.08 16.33 15.14
CA LEU A 472 -9.25 17.09 16.06
C LEU A 472 -9.84 17.08 17.48
N THR A 473 -11.15 17.35 17.60
CA THR A 473 -11.83 17.44 18.89
C THR A 473 -12.04 16.10 19.57
N HIS A 474 -12.45 15.05 18.80
CA HIS A 474 -12.94 13.80 19.40
C HIS A 474 -11.97 12.61 19.26
N LYS A 475 -10.89 12.72 18.44
CA LYS A 475 -9.91 11.64 18.24
C LYS A 475 -8.47 12.04 18.54
N MET A 476 -8.11 13.32 18.36
CA MET A 476 -6.73 13.79 18.55
C MET A 476 -6.52 14.50 19.87
N ALA A 477 -7.50 15.28 20.36
CA ALA A 477 -7.37 16.00 21.61
C ALA A 477 -7.34 15.03 22.80
N ALA A 478 -6.40 15.23 23.71
CA ALA A 478 -6.38 14.57 25.01
C ALA A 478 -7.41 15.21 25.95
N GLN A 479 -7.86 14.47 26.97
CA GLN A 479 -8.93 14.94 27.88
C GLN A 479 -8.65 16.28 28.56
N ASN A 480 -7.39 16.57 28.84
CA ASN A 480 -6.96 17.79 29.52
C ASN A 480 -6.43 18.87 28.57
N ASP A 481 -6.43 18.66 27.26
CA ASP A 481 -6.14 19.70 26.29
C ASP A 481 -7.22 20.79 26.33
N ILE A 482 -6.88 22.02 25.95
CA ILE A 482 -7.83 23.13 25.94
C ILE A 482 -8.37 23.30 24.51
N TRP A 483 -9.68 23.30 24.38
CA TRP A 483 -10.41 23.48 23.12
C TRP A 483 -10.93 24.91 23.02
N PHE A 484 -10.84 25.50 21.81
CA PHE A 484 -11.28 26.87 21.51
C PHE A 484 -12.15 26.93 20.26
N HIS A 485 -13.10 27.85 20.24
CA HIS A 485 -13.91 28.19 19.07
C HIS A 485 -14.42 29.63 19.14
N ALA A 486 -14.50 30.32 17.99
CA ALA A 486 -15.06 31.67 17.91
C ALA A 486 -16.55 31.65 18.19
N HIS A 487 -17.00 32.41 19.21
CA HIS A 487 -18.41 32.49 19.60
C HIS A 487 -19.23 33.26 18.57
N GLY A 488 -20.33 32.68 18.11
CA GLY A 488 -21.22 33.32 17.11
C GLY A 488 -20.72 33.29 15.65
N TYR A 489 -19.51 32.79 15.39
CA TYR A 489 -18.97 32.72 14.05
C TYR A 489 -18.62 31.27 13.65
N PRO A 490 -19.01 30.82 12.46
CA PRO A 490 -18.45 29.58 11.90
C PRO A 490 -16.93 29.67 11.79
N GLY A 491 -16.21 28.63 12.27
CA GLY A 491 -14.75 28.66 12.30
C GLY A 491 -14.11 27.29 12.56
N SER A 492 -12.80 27.30 12.73
CA SER A 492 -12.02 26.13 13.07
C SER A 492 -12.16 25.79 14.56
N HIS A 493 -12.21 24.50 14.89
CA HIS A 493 -11.87 24.04 16.23
C HIS A 493 -10.35 24.16 16.42
N VAL A 494 -9.92 24.67 17.53
CA VAL A 494 -8.53 24.84 17.89
C VAL A 494 -8.24 24.13 19.20
N ILE A 495 -7.11 23.43 19.27
CA ILE A 495 -6.68 22.68 20.46
C ILE A 495 -5.29 23.17 20.88
N LEU A 496 -5.16 23.61 22.12
CA LEU A 496 -3.86 23.81 22.75
C LEU A 496 -3.49 22.52 23.49
N ARG A 497 -2.42 21.87 23.03
CA ARG A 497 -1.96 20.59 23.53
C ARG A 497 -1.20 20.74 24.84
N ARG A 498 -1.56 19.93 25.83
CA ARG A 498 -0.83 19.89 27.12
C ARG A 498 0.31 18.87 27.14
N ASP A 499 0.29 17.90 26.24
CA ASP A 499 1.33 16.86 26.03
C ASP A 499 1.88 16.25 27.35
N GLY A 500 0.98 16.08 28.36
CA GLY A 500 1.32 15.51 29.65
C GLY A 500 2.07 16.45 30.62
N ARG A 501 2.29 17.70 30.25
CA ARG A 501 2.92 18.69 31.13
C ARG A 501 2.05 18.94 32.35
N LYS A 502 2.66 19.02 33.54
CA LYS A 502 1.96 19.32 34.79
C LYS A 502 1.63 20.81 34.95
N GLU A 503 2.37 21.65 34.27
CA GLU A 503 2.19 23.09 34.26
C GLU A 503 0.90 23.50 33.55
N GLU A 504 0.26 24.55 34.05
CA GLU A 504 -0.89 25.18 33.37
C GLU A 504 -0.37 26.16 32.31
N PRO A 505 -1.01 26.24 31.11
CA PRO A 505 -0.67 27.25 30.12
C PRO A 505 -0.86 28.65 30.68
N SER A 506 0.08 29.55 30.39
CA SER A 506 -0.02 30.94 30.81
C SER A 506 -1.24 31.63 30.17
N LYS A 507 -1.67 32.73 30.76
CA LYS A 507 -2.76 33.56 30.20
C LYS A 507 -2.42 33.96 28.75
N GLN A 508 -1.16 34.26 28.48
CA GLN A 508 -0.67 34.66 27.16
C GLN A 508 -0.80 33.49 26.14
N SER A 509 -0.48 32.25 26.52
CA SER A 509 -0.65 31.09 25.66
C SER A 509 -2.12 30.78 25.36
N ILE A 510 -3.03 31.05 26.33
CA ILE A 510 -4.48 30.94 26.12
C ILE A 510 -4.96 32.01 25.14
N GLU A 511 -4.47 33.26 25.26
CA GLU A 511 -4.77 34.37 24.34
C GLU A 511 -4.23 34.07 22.93
N ASP A 512 -3.01 33.54 22.80
CA ASP A 512 -2.41 33.14 21.55
C ASP A 512 -3.26 32.07 20.82
N ALA A 513 -3.68 31.02 21.51
CA ALA A 513 -4.54 29.97 20.94
C ALA A 513 -5.94 30.48 20.56
N ALA A 514 -6.51 31.36 21.38
CA ALA A 514 -7.78 32.03 21.09
C ALA A 514 -7.67 32.94 19.86
N GLY A 515 -6.55 33.67 19.70
CA GLY A 515 -6.24 34.48 18.51
C GLY A 515 -6.26 33.65 17.23
N VAL A 516 -5.68 32.43 17.26
CA VAL A 516 -5.73 31.48 16.14
C VAL A 516 -7.16 31.05 15.82
N ALA A 517 -8.01 30.79 16.84
CA ALA A 517 -9.41 30.44 16.63
C ALA A 517 -10.21 31.59 16.02
N ALA A 518 -9.97 32.82 16.46
CA ALA A 518 -10.57 34.02 15.90
C ALA A 518 -10.15 34.23 14.43
N PHE A 519 -8.86 34.05 14.11
CA PHE A 519 -8.33 34.20 12.75
C PHE A 519 -8.91 33.19 11.76
N TRP A 520 -9.07 31.93 12.17
CA TRP A 520 -9.67 30.87 11.33
C TRP A 520 -11.19 30.78 11.47
N SER A 521 -11.84 31.91 11.76
CA SER A 521 -13.29 32.06 11.76
C SER A 521 -13.77 33.06 10.71
N LYS A 522 -15.09 33.12 10.49
CA LYS A 522 -15.69 34.19 9.67
C LYS A 522 -15.57 35.56 10.31
N GLY A 523 -15.20 35.65 11.59
CA GLY A 523 -14.95 36.87 12.32
C GLY A 523 -13.54 37.47 12.16
N LYS A 524 -12.68 36.93 11.29
CA LYS A 524 -11.27 37.33 11.14
C LYS A 524 -11.03 38.82 10.81
N SER A 525 -12.02 39.50 10.25
CA SER A 525 -11.93 40.94 9.89
C SER A 525 -12.39 41.87 11.00
N ALA A 526 -12.89 41.36 12.11
CA ALA A 526 -13.32 42.14 13.25
C ALA A 526 -12.11 42.52 14.10
N LYS A 527 -12.10 43.77 14.69
CA LYS A 527 -11.02 44.20 15.59
C LYS A 527 -10.90 43.28 16.82
N LYS A 528 -12.02 42.79 17.35
CA LYS A 528 -12.05 41.86 18.50
C LYS A 528 -13.11 40.79 18.28
N VAL A 529 -12.78 39.56 18.63
CA VAL A 529 -13.66 38.38 18.51
C VAL A 529 -13.77 37.71 19.86
N SER A 530 -14.98 37.38 20.26
CA SER A 530 -15.26 36.56 21.43
C SER A 530 -14.96 35.09 21.11
N VAL A 531 -14.11 34.46 21.91
CA VAL A 531 -13.71 33.04 21.74
C VAL A 531 -14.08 32.29 23.02
N VAL A 532 -14.80 31.20 22.86
CA VAL A 532 -15.13 30.28 23.97
C VAL A 532 -14.05 29.21 24.06
N TYR A 533 -13.66 28.82 25.27
CA TYR A 533 -12.70 27.74 25.51
C TYR A 533 -13.08 26.91 26.73
N THR A 534 -12.73 25.63 26.69
CA THR A 534 -12.97 24.67 27.77
C THR A 534 -12.01 23.49 27.62
N LEU A 535 -11.94 22.59 28.61
CA LEU A 535 -11.18 21.34 28.43
C LEU A 535 -11.87 20.43 27.44
N ALA A 536 -11.08 19.74 26.60
CA ALA A 536 -11.58 18.87 25.52
C ALA A 536 -12.55 17.79 26.03
N LYS A 537 -12.38 17.29 27.27
CA LYS A 537 -13.31 16.35 27.93
C LYS A 537 -14.74 16.90 28.14
N TYR A 538 -14.95 18.19 28.05
CA TYR A 538 -16.27 18.83 28.20
C TYR A 538 -16.91 19.19 26.87
N VAL A 539 -16.26 18.78 25.73
CA VAL A 539 -16.78 19.00 24.38
C VAL A 539 -17.33 17.68 23.83
N ASN A 540 -18.64 17.66 23.54
CA ASN A 540 -19.32 16.47 23.06
C ASN A 540 -19.96 16.70 21.69
N LYS A 541 -20.07 15.64 20.89
CA LYS A 541 -20.83 15.68 19.64
C LYS A 541 -22.30 15.39 19.92
N PRO A 542 -23.26 16.22 19.43
CA PRO A 542 -24.68 15.90 19.55
C PRO A 542 -25.03 14.61 18.80
N LYS A 543 -25.93 13.80 19.32
CA LYS A 543 -26.41 12.58 18.63
C LYS A 543 -27.01 12.96 17.28
N GLY A 544 -26.48 12.38 16.18
CA GLY A 544 -26.89 12.71 14.82
C GLY A 544 -26.36 14.04 14.27
N GLY A 545 -25.51 14.75 15.01
CA GLY A 545 -24.95 16.03 14.58
C GLY A 545 -24.04 15.94 13.35
N ALA A 546 -24.10 16.95 12.48
CA ALA A 546 -23.23 17.07 11.32
C ALA A 546 -21.75 17.21 11.73
N PRO A 547 -20.79 16.85 10.85
CA PRO A 547 -19.37 17.04 11.12
C PRO A 547 -19.05 18.51 11.48
N GLY A 548 -18.29 18.73 12.58
CA GLY A 548 -17.91 20.05 13.07
C GLY A 548 -18.92 20.68 14.04
N GLN A 549 -19.99 19.99 14.40
CA GLN A 549 -20.88 20.43 15.49
C GLN A 549 -20.37 19.93 16.83
N ALA A 550 -20.32 20.84 17.81
CA ALA A 550 -19.89 20.55 19.18
C ALA A 550 -20.81 21.20 20.21
N ILE A 551 -21.11 20.45 21.25
CA ILE A 551 -21.78 20.96 22.47
C ILE A 551 -20.72 21.01 23.55
N MET A 552 -20.55 22.19 24.16
CA MET A 552 -19.57 22.41 25.21
C MET A 552 -20.25 22.61 26.56
N LYS A 553 -19.52 22.26 27.61
CA LYS A 553 -19.92 22.52 29.01
C LYS A 553 -18.75 23.21 29.73
N ARG A 554 -19.02 23.97 30.76
CA ARG A 554 -18.02 24.67 31.60
C ARG A 554 -17.12 25.59 30.79
N GLU A 555 -17.68 26.23 29.77
CA GLU A 555 -16.95 27.16 28.91
C GLU A 555 -16.57 28.44 29.65
N LYS A 556 -15.45 28.99 29.28
CA LYS A 556 -15.00 30.35 29.60
C LYS A 556 -14.92 31.13 28.31
N THR A 557 -15.06 32.43 28.40
CA THR A 557 -15.02 33.33 27.25
C THR A 557 -13.86 34.30 27.40
N ILE A 558 -13.14 34.51 26.29
CA ILE A 558 -12.08 35.49 26.19
C ILE A 558 -12.27 36.33 24.92
N ILE A 559 -11.98 37.63 25.00
CA ILE A 559 -12.06 38.55 23.86
C ILE A 559 -10.65 38.82 23.37
N VAL A 560 -10.37 38.47 22.11
CA VAL A 560 -9.03 38.55 21.49
C VAL A 560 -9.07 39.20 20.13
N GLU A 561 -7.93 39.72 19.69
CA GLU A 561 -7.72 40.12 18.31
C GLU A 561 -7.36 38.91 17.46
N PRO A 562 -7.94 38.73 16.24
CA PRO A 562 -7.56 37.66 15.33
C PRO A 562 -6.06 37.70 14.99
N ASN A 563 -5.32 36.68 15.31
CA ASN A 563 -3.87 36.60 15.10
C ASN A 563 -3.44 35.18 14.66
N VAL A 564 -2.35 35.12 13.88
CA VAL A 564 -1.72 33.84 13.46
C VAL A 564 -0.35 33.75 14.10
N LEU A 565 -0.10 32.61 14.72
CA LEU A 565 1.19 32.29 15.33
C LEU A 565 2.18 31.71 14.31
N PRO A 566 3.48 31.66 14.61
CA PRO A 566 4.47 30.95 13.82
C PRO A 566 4.07 29.50 13.60
N THR A 567 4.21 28.99 12.36
CA THR A 567 3.92 27.61 12.00
C THR A 567 5.09 26.69 12.36
N LEU A 568 4.79 25.53 12.89
CA LEU A 568 5.72 24.40 12.90
C LEU A 568 5.81 23.84 11.47
N ASN A 569 6.95 24.06 10.79
CA ASN A 569 7.24 23.42 9.50
C ASN A 569 7.55 21.93 9.67
#